data_81c8c4046a38ee246ce8e883bb4ec6a0
#
_entry.id   81c8c4046a38ee246ce8e883bb4ec6a0
#
_cell.length_a   1.000
_cell.length_b   1.000
_cell.length_c   1.000
_cell.angle_alpha   90.00
_cell.angle_beta   90.00
_cell.angle_gamma   90.00
#
_symmetry.space_group_name_H-M   'P 1'
#
loop_
_entity.id
_entity.type
_entity.pdbx_description
1 polymer ?
#
loop_
_entity_poly.entity_id
_entity_poly.type
_entity_poly.pdbx_seq_one_letter_code
_entity_poly.pdbx_strand_id
1 'polypeptide(L)'
;VSTSGTVDRAFRSALYDTGDDTLDAGASLLAADPAADAELARRGEDFVASAWQRGWQPADVVRVVRRELDETHVRLAGSLIRAQARRDGRARGARWEAQVAEVPTSDAAARGDRFSYATAVLELYRLLLRLPALEPLGQAAGASPSGGRERKPESRMLGRIRALLAKAEATGFPEEAEALSAKAQELMARHSVDEALLAAQGAVAEGPDAVRIGVDPPYEQAKAVLLDAVASANHCRAVWNEAFGFSTVVGFASDLEAVELLYTSLLVQATGAMTEAEAAQRAGGRKRTKTFRQSFLAAYAHRVGVRLAAAAAEVPVGEELLPVLASREVAVGERVERLFPSTATTRLRGVSDVAGWEEGARAAEEAVTATRGRLGRRR
;
A
#
# COMPACT_ATOMS: atom_id res chain seq x y z
N VAL A 1 -17.84 18.05 -38.90
CA VAL A 1 -16.95 18.41 -37.73
C VAL A 1 -16.11 17.17 -37.44
N SER A 2 -14.79 17.30 -37.42
CA SER A 2 -13.92 16.17 -37.08
C SER A 2 -14.17 15.75 -35.61
N THR A 3 -14.23 14.44 -35.34
CA THR A 3 -14.39 13.88 -33.99
C THR A 3 -13.32 14.39 -33.02
N SER A 4 -12.07 14.56 -33.49
CA SER A 4 -10.99 15.23 -32.74
C SER A 4 -11.36 16.67 -32.37
N GLY A 5 -12.01 17.41 -33.26
CA GLY A 5 -12.44 18.78 -33.00
C GLY A 5 -13.51 18.91 -31.90
N THR A 6 -14.38 17.91 -31.72
CA THR A 6 -15.37 17.88 -30.64
C THR A 6 -14.68 17.65 -29.30
N VAL A 7 -13.77 16.66 -29.22
CA VAL A 7 -12.98 16.37 -28.00
C VAL A 7 -12.13 17.58 -27.61
N ASP A 8 -11.42 18.22 -28.55
CA ASP A 8 -10.57 19.38 -28.28
C ASP A 8 -11.37 20.58 -27.78
N ARG A 9 -12.60 20.78 -28.26
CA ARG A 9 -13.50 21.85 -27.75
C ARG A 9 -13.98 21.53 -26.33
N ALA A 10 -14.42 20.30 -26.11
CA ALA A 10 -14.84 19.85 -24.77
C ALA A 10 -13.70 20.00 -23.75
N PHE A 11 -12.47 19.62 -24.12
CA PHE A 11 -11.32 19.74 -23.24
C PHE A 11 -10.93 21.19 -22.94
N ARG A 12 -10.97 22.07 -23.93
CA ARG A 12 -10.75 23.50 -23.69
C ARG A 12 -11.79 24.11 -22.76
N SER A 13 -13.04 23.68 -22.85
CA SER A 13 -14.08 24.10 -21.91
C SER A 13 -13.88 23.53 -20.53
N ALA A 14 -13.67 22.23 -20.42
CA ALA A 14 -13.82 21.48 -19.17
C ALA A 14 -12.52 21.20 -18.40
N LEU A 15 -11.35 21.03 -19.04
CA LEU A 15 -10.17 20.50 -18.33
C LEU A 15 -9.30 21.56 -17.68
N TYR A 16 -9.33 22.79 -18.17
CA TYR A 16 -8.43 23.87 -17.74
C TYR A 16 -9.12 24.92 -16.87
N ASP A 17 -10.43 24.86 -16.75
CA ASP A 17 -11.24 25.68 -15.85
C ASP A 17 -11.80 24.83 -14.70
N THR A 18 -12.10 25.45 -13.56
CA THR A 18 -12.61 24.76 -12.36
C THR A 18 -14.11 24.94 -12.16
N GLY A 19 -14.78 25.73 -13.02
CA GLY A 19 -16.22 26.01 -12.92
C GLY A 19 -17.08 24.76 -13.28
N ASP A 20 -18.20 24.61 -12.60
CA ASP A 20 -19.16 23.53 -12.91
C ASP A 20 -19.84 23.78 -14.27
N ASP A 21 -20.17 25.05 -14.59
CA ASP A 21 -20.76 25.43 -15.89
C ASP A 21 -19.86 25.06 -17.07
N THR A 22 -18.55 25.14 -16.91
CA THR A 22 -17.57 24.76 -17.93
C THR A 22 -17.46 23.25 -18.12
N LEU A 23 -17.66 22.47 -17.04
CA LEU A 23 -17.76 21.03 -17.07
C LEU A 23 -19.00 20.58 -17.84
N ASP A 24 -20.15 21.16 -17.50
CA ASP A 24 -21.45 20.87 -18.15
C ASP A 24 -21.45 21.20 -19.65
N ALA A 25 -20.81 22.31 -20.02
CA ALA A 25 -20.65 22.69 -21.44
C ALA A 25 -19.80 21.64 -22.19
N GLY A 26 -18.69 21.18 -21.60
CA GLY A 26 -17.85 20.13 -22.17
C GLY A 26 -18.58 18.79 -22.28
N ALA A 27 -19.31 18.40 -21.24
CA ALA A 27 -20.10 17.18 -21.18
C ALA A 27 -21.23 17.18 -22.24
N SER A 28 -21.90 18.32 -22.42
CA SER A 28 -22.94 18.50 -23.44
C SER A 28 -22.39 18.29 -24.86
N LEU A 29 -21.20 18.84 -25.16
CA LEU A 29 -20.54 18.63 -26.45
C LEU A 29 -20.24 17.15 -26.73
N LEU A 30 -19.74 16.41 -25.75
CA LEU A 30 -19.42 14.99 -25.86
C LEU A 30 -20.68 14.12 -25.92
N ALA A 31 -21.70 14.47 -25.14
CA ALA A 31 -22.97 13.74 -25.14
C ALA A 31 -23.68 13.82 -26.50
N ALA A 32 -23.55 14.95 -27.19
CA ALA A 32 -24.15 15.18 -28.51
C ALA A 32 -23.43 14.47 -29.68
N ASP A 33 -22.17 14.02 -29.46
CA ASP A 33 -21.35 13.43 -30.53
C ASP A 33 -20.84 12.03 -30.15
N PRO A 34 -21.63 10.94 -30.33
CA PRO A 34 -21.20 9.58 -30.04
C PRO A 34 -19.95 9.12 -30.80
N ALA A 35 -19.68 9.71 -31.97
CA ALA A 35 -18.50 9.36 -32.76
C ALA A 35 -17.21 9.80 -32.12
N ALA A 36 -17.25 10.74 -31.15
CA ALA A 36 -16.10 11.20 -30.40
C ALA A 36 -15.63 10.24 -29.30
N ASP A 37 -16.43 9.20 -28.94
CA ASP A 37 -16.14 8.31 -27.81
C ASP A 37 -14.78 7.58 -27.93
N ALA A 38 -14.43 7.13 -29.13
CA ALA A 38 -13.18 6.44 -29.38
C ALA A 38 -11.95 7.36 -29.19
N GLU A 39 -12.03 8.60 -29.67
CA GLU A 39 -10.97 9.60 -29.48
C GLU A 39 -10.90 10.04 -28.02
N LEU A 40 -12.04 10.20 -27.33
CA LEU A 40 -12.11 10.53 -25.93
C LEU A 40 -11.40 9.45 -25.07
N ALA A 41 -11.67 8.17 -25.33
CA ALA A 41 -11.02 7.06 -24.66
C ALA A 41 -9.50 7.04 -24.92
N ARG A 42 -9.08 7.23 -26.17
CA ARG A 42 -7.67 7.30 -26.55
C ARG A 42 -6.92 8.40 -25.80
N ARG A 43 -7.53 9.59 -25.67
CA ARG A 43 -6.96 10.70 -24.88
C ARG A 43 -6.87 10.35 -23.40
N GLY A 44 -7.84 9.62 -22.85
CA GLY A 44 -7.79 9.11 -21.49
C GLY A 44 -6.61 8.16 -21.26
N GLU A 45 -6.36 7.25 -22.22
CA GLU A 45 -5.18 6.40 -22.17
C GLU A 45 -3.86 7.19 -22.19
N ASP A 46 -3.81 8.30 -22.95
CA ASP A 46 -2.64 9.19 -22.98
C ASP A 46 -2.44 9.91 -21.63
N PHE A 47 -3.52 10.30 -20.92
CA PHE A 47 -3.43 10.85 -19.57
C PHE A 47 -2.93 9.82 -18.57
N VAL A 48 -3.38 8.58 -18.68
CA VAL A 48 -2.87 7.45 -17.88
C VAL A 48 -1.39 7.21 -18.17
N ALA A 49 -0.96 7.18 -19.45
CA ALA A 49 0.44 7.06 -19.81
C ALA A 49 1.31 8.19 -19.25
N SER A 50 0.78 9.42 -19.25
CA SER A 50 1.43 10.58 -18.62
C SER A 50 1.54 10.45 -17.10
N ALA A 51 0.57 9.82 -16.42
CA ALA A 51 0.68 9.52 -15.01
C ALA A 51 1.83 8.53 -14.73
N TRP A 52 2.02 7.52 -15.58
CA TRP A 52 3.17 6.60 -15.48
C TRP A 52 4.51 7.30 -15.60
N GLN A 53 4.62 8.25 -16.52
CA GLN A 53 5.84 9.07 -16.68
C GLN A 53 6.13 9.94 -15.46
N ARG A 54 5.10 10.32 -14.72
CA ARG A 54 5.19 11.07 -13.46
C ARG A 54 5.35 10.18 -12.23
N GLY A 55 5.66 8.88 -12.40
CA GLY A 55 5.98 7.97 -11.30
C GLY A 55 4.77 7.30 -10.63
N TRP A 56 3.54 7.46 -11.14
CA TRP A 56 2.35 6.80 -10.62
C TRP A 56 2.31 5.34 -11.01
N GLN A 57 1.68 4.52 -10.17
CA GLN A 57 1.40 3.10 -10.44
C GLN A 57 -0.11 2.85 -10.54
N PRO A 58 -0.57 1.74 -11.14
CA PRO A 58 -2.00 1.46 -11.30
C PRO A 58 -2.80 1.51 -10.00
N ALA A 59 -2.30 0.89 -8.93
CA ALA A 59 -2.94 0.89 -7.62
C ALA A 59 -3.01 2.29 -6.99
N ASP A 60 -1.99 3.14 -7.21
CA ASP A 60 -1.95 4.51 -6.70
C ASP A 60 -3.01 5.36 -7.37
N VAL A 61 -3.14 5.27 -8.69
CA VAL A 61 -4.16 6.02 -9.46
C VAL A 61 -5.56 5.62 -9.01
N VAL A 62 -5.84 4.31 -8.91
CA VAL A 62 -7.14 3.81 -8.43
C VAL A 62 -7.45 4.31 -7.03
N ARG A 63 -6.46 4.35 -6.15
CA ARG A 63 -6.59 4.85 -4.77
C ARG A 63 -6.96 6.33 -4.72
N VAL A 64 -6.25 7.18 -5.47
CA VAL A 64 -6.54 8.62 -5.50
C VAL A 64 -7.90 8.89 -6.13
N VAL A 65 -8.25 8.20 -7.21
CA VAL A 65 -9.59 8.30 -7.81
C VAL A 65 -10.68 7.93 -6.79
N ARG A 66 -10.50 6.88 -6.02
CA ARG A 66 -11.46 6.48 -4.95
C ARG A 66 -11.56 7.49 -3.82
N ARG A 67 -10.47 8.23 -3.52
CA ARG A 67 -10.46 9.26 -2.46
C ARG A 67 -11.14 10.55 -2.87
N GLU A 68 -10.98 10.95 -4.13
CA GLU A 68 -11.39 12.27 -4.64
C GLU A 68 -12.72 12.22 -5.39
N LEU A 69 -13.09 11.06 -5.92
CA LEU A 69 -14.26 10.83 -6.75
C LEU A 69 -15.05 9.61 -6.24
N ASP A 70 -15.91 9.05 -7.10
CA ASP A 70 -16.78 7.93 -6.73
C ASP A 70 -16.39 6.60 -7.43
N GLU A 71 -17.16 5.54 -7.17
CA GLU A 71 -16.92 4.20 -7.70
C GLU A 71 -17.11 4.11 -9.22
N THR A 72 -17.89 4.99 -9.83
CA THR A 72 -18.04 5.09 -11.30
C THR A 72 -16.71 5.49 -11.93
N HIS A 73 -16.06 6.51 -11.34
CA HIS A 73 -14.76 6.98 -11.79
C HIS A 73 -13.65 5.93 -11.56
N VAL A 74 -13.72 5.17 -10.47
CA VAL A 74 -12.79 4.06 -10.20
C VAL A 74 -12.84 3.02 -11.31
N ARG A 75 -14.04 2.63 -11.75
CA ARG A 75 -14.22 1.67 -12.84
C ARG A 75 -13.79 2.23 -14.20
N LEU A 76 -14.06 3.51 -14.46
CA LEU A 76 -13.58 4.21 -15.65
C LEU A 76 -12.05 4.23 -15.69
N ALA A 77 -11.41 4.62 -14.59
CA ALA A 77 -9.96 4.64 -14.47
C ALA A 77 -9.36 3.24 -14.69
N GLY A 78 -9.93 2.21 -14.08
CA GLY A 78 -9.49 0.82 -14.28
C GLY A 78 -9.61 0.35 -15.71
N SER A 79 -10.69 0.73 -16.42
CA SER A 79 -10.87 0.42 -17.85
C SER A 79 -9.80 1.10 -18.71
N LEU A 80 -9.49 2.37 -18.43
CA LEU A 80 -8.43 3.12 -19.13
C LEU A 80 -7.03 2.54 -18.84
N ILE A 81 -6.76 2.17 -17.60
CA ILE A 81 -5.49 1.55 -17.18
C ILE A 81 -5.26 0.25 -17.94
N ARG A 82 -6.27 -0.63 -18.01
CA ARG A 82 -6.17 -1.89 -18.77
C ARG A 82 -6.03 -1.66 -20.28
N ALA A 83 -6.73 -0.68 -20.83
CA ALA A 83 -6.63 -0.34 -22.26
C ALA A 83 -5.24 0.19 -22.59
N GLN A 84 -4.73 1.12 -21.77
CA GLN A 84 -3.38 1.68 -21.92
C GLN A 84 -2.29 0.60 -21.77
N ALA A 85 -2.41 -0.31 -20.80
CA ALA A 85 -1.45 -1.40 -20.60
C ALA A 85 -1.38 -2.32 -21.84
N ARG A 86 -2.54 -2.67 -22.45
CA ARG A 86 -2.57 -3.43 -23.69
C ARG A 86 -1.94 -2.70 -24.87
N ARG A 87 -2.17 -1.37 -24.96
CA ARG A 87 -1.60 -0.54 -26.03
C ARG A 87 -0.09 -0.36 -25.90
N ASP A 88 0.41 -0.19 -24.66
CA ASP A 88 1.84 0.00 -24.39
C ASP A 88 2.66 -1.26 -24.66
N GLY A 89 2.12 -2.43 -24.34
CA GLY A 89 2.76 -3.74 -24.57
C GLY A 89 4.07 -3.98 -23.84
N ARG A 90 4.50 -3.06 -22.99
CA ARG A 90 5.78 -3.14 -22.24
C ARG A 90 5.60 -3.97 -20.99
N ALA A 91 6.47 -4.94 -20.77
CA ALA A 91 6.59 -5.62 -19.48
C ALA A 91 7.20 -4.66 -18.44
N ARG A 92 6.45 -4.36 -17.39
CA ARG A 92 6.86 -3.44 -16.30
C ARG A 92 7.14 -4.18 -14.98
N GLY A 93 7.19 -5.50 -15.02
CA GLY A 93 7.44 -6.37 -13.88
C GLY A 93 6.18 -6.92 -13.22
N ALA A 94 6.35 -8.01 -12.47
CA ALA A 94 5.24 -8.82 -11.94
C ALA A 94 4.30 -8.04 -11.01
N ARG A 95 4.84 -7.12 -10.18
CA ARG A 95 4.03 -6.28 -9.28
C ARG A 95 3.12 -5.34 -10.05
N TRP A 96 3.63 -4.73 -11.11
CA TRP A 96 2.83 -3.87 -12.00
C TRP A 96 1.71 -4.63 -12.68
N GLU A 97 2.04 -5.80 -13.24
CA GLU A 97 1.08 -6.68 -13.91
C GLU A 97 -0.02 -7.15 -12.98
N ALA A 98 0.34 -7.51 -11.73
CA ALA A 98 -0.63 -7.85 -10.70
C ALA A 98 -1.57 -6.66 -10.39
N GLN A 99 -1.03 -5.46 -10.22
CA GLN A 99 -1.86 -4.26 -10.02
C GLN A 99 -2.81 -4.01 -11.18
N VAL A 100 -2.36 -4.15 -12.45
CA VAL A 100 -3.23 -4.01 -13.62
C VAL A 100 -4.32 -5.08 -13.67
N ALA A 101 -4.01 -6.31 -13.23
CA ALA A 101 -5.00 -7.39 -13.16
C ALA A 101 -6.09 -7.15 -12.11
N GLU A 102 -5.76 -6.47 -11.03
CA GLU A 102 -6.66 -6.22 -9.88
C GLU A 102 -7.51 -4.94 -10.04
N VAL A 103 -7.20 -4.03 -11.00
CA VAL A 103 -7.98 -2.80 -11.13
C VAL A 103 -9.44 -3.09 -11.45
N PRO A 104 -10.42 -2.47 -10.75
CA PRO A 104 -11.84 -2.59 -11.06
C PRO A 104 -12.15 -2.08 -12.47
N THR A 105 -13.03 -2.74 -13.19
CA THR A 105 -13.44 -2.30 -14.51
C THR A 105 -14.95 -2.17 -14.61
N SER A 106 -15.42 -1.32 -15.53
CA SER A 106 -16.83 -1.20 -15.87
C SER A 106 -17.17 -2.17 -16.99
N ASP A 107 -18.32 -2.84 -16.88
CA ASP A 107 -18.95 -3.46 -18.03
C ASP A 107 -19.49 -2.37 -18.97
N ALA A 108 -19.27 -2.53 -20.27
CA ALA A 108 -19.71 -1.57 -21.29
C ALA A 108 -21.24 -1.30 -21.26
N ALA A 109 -22.01 -2.21 -20.68
CA ALA A 109 -23.48 -2.11 -20.54
C ALA A 109 -23.95 -1.17 -19.42
N ALA A 110 -23.05 -0.77 -18.48
CA ALA A 110 -23.40 0.07 -17.33
C ALA A 110 -23.30 1.58 -17.62
N ARG A 111 -23.29 1.98 -18.88
CA ARG A 111 -23.33 3.39 -19.27
C ARG A 111 -24.73 3.93 -19.01
N GLY A 112 -24.87 4.79 -17.99
CA GLY A 112 -26.03 5.61 -17.77
C GLY A 112 -26.35 6.51 -18.96
N ASP A 113 -27.05 7.62 -18.73
CA ASP A 113 -27.22 8.59 -19.79
C ASP A 113 -25.86 9.15 -20.26
N ARG A 114 -25.79 9.58 -21.52
CA ARG A 114 -24.55 10.04 -22.15
C ARG A 114 -23.95 11.28 -21.49
N PHE A 115 -24.80 12.17 -20.96
CA PHE A 115 -24.33 13.37 -20.32
C PHE A 115 -23.58 13.04 -19.00
N SER A 116 -24.21 12.24 -18.14
CA SER A 116 -23.58 11.78 -16.90
C SER A 116 -22.27 11.01 -17.13
N TYR A 117 -22.24 10.16 -18.20
CA TYR A 117 -21.01 9.46 -18.59
C TYR A 117 -19.90 10.46 -19.00
N ALA A 118 -20.23 11.43 -19.86
CA ALA A 118 -19.28 12.45 -20.32
C ALA A 118 -18.77 13.33 -19.16
N THR A 119 -19.65 13.68 -18.22
CA THR A 119 -19.28 14.40 -16.99
C THR A 119 -18.26 13.61 -16.16
N ALA A 120 -18.56 12.35 -15.85
CA ALA A 120 -17.66 11.50 -15.07
C ALA A 120 -16.29 11.31 -15.76
N VAL A 121 -16.27 11.16 -17.08
CA VAL A 121 -15.00 11.08 -17.84
C VAL A 121 -14.20 12.37 -17.73
N LEU A 122 -14.83 13.54 -17.85
CA LEU A 122 -14.14 14.81 -17.76
C LEU A 122 -13.62 15.09 -16.34
N GLU A 123 -14.38 14.75 -15.30
CA GLU A 123 -13.95 14.83 -13.91
C GLU A 123 -12.71 13.96 -13.66
N LEU A 124 -12.74 12.71 -14.12
CA LEU A 124 -11.60 11.81 -14.05
C LEU A 124 -10.37 12.40 -14.76
N TYR A 125 -10.55 12.98 -15.95
CA TYR A 125 -9.44 13.55 -16.72
C TYR A 125 -8.87 14.81 -16.05
N ARG A 126 -9.72 15.65 -15.44
CA ARG A 126 -9.29 16.75 -14.58
C ARG A 126 -8.38 16.26 -13.45
N LEU A 127 -8.78 15.18 -12.77
CA LEU A 127 -7.98 14.58 -11.70
C LEU A 127 -6.65 14.07 -12.22
N LEU A 128 -6.65 13.26 -13.30
CA LEU A 128 -5.42 12.69 -13.88
C LEU A 128 -4.41 13.76 -14.31
N LEU A 129 -4.88 14.88 -14.85
CA LEU A 129 -4.03 16.00 -15.26
C LEU A 129 -3.38 16.72 -14.07
N ARG A 130 -4.08 16.78 -12.93
CA ARG A 130 -3.61 17.45 -11.69
C ARG A 130 -2.71 16.60 -10.83
N LEU A 131 -2.57 15.32 -11.12
CA LEU A 131 -1.67 14.45 -10.35
C LEU A 131 -0.24 15.01 -10.40
N PRO A 132 0.42 15.25 -9.26
CA PRO A 132 1.80 15.72 -9.25
C PRO A 132 2.77 14.64 -9.71
N ALA A 133 4.03 15.00 -9.91
CA ALA A 133 5.09 14.02 -10.07
C ALA A 133 5.39 13.34 -8.73
N LEU A 134 5.54 12.05 -8.75
CA LEU A 134 6.03 11.22 -7.65
C LEU A 134 7.40 10.67 -7.99
N GLU A 135 8.17 10.34 -6.97
CA GLU A 135 9.43 9.66 -7.17
C GLU A 135 9.21 8.30 -7.84
N PRO A 136 9.85 8.03 -8.98
CA PRO A 136 9.68 6.76 -9.67
C PRO A 136 10.21 5.62 -8.80
N LEU A 137 9.37 4.62 -8.57
CA LEU A 137 9.74 3.38 -7.90
C LEU A 137 10.24 2.38 -8.93
N GLY A 138 11.36 1.76 -8.66
CA GLY A 138 12.01 0.80 -9.54
C GLY A 138 13.49 1.08 -9.67
N GLN A 139 14.25 0.12 -10.15
CA GLN A 139 15.70 0.10 -10.19
C GLN A 139 16.31 1.46 -10.55
N ALA A 140 17.35 1.85 -9.81
CA ALA A 140 18.15 3.04 -10.09
C ALA A 140 18.34 3.23 -11.59
N ALA A 141 18.08 4.46 -12.07
CA ALA A 141 18.34 4.85 -13.45
C ALA A 141 19.80 4.48 -13.82
N GLY A 142 19.97 3.41 -14.58
CA GLY A 142 21.31 2.90 -14.95
C GLY A 142 21.39 1.39 -15.09
N ALA A 143 20.49 0.61 -14.53
CA ALA A 143 20.42 -0.82 -14.81
C ALA A 143 19.65 -1.01 -16.12
N SER A 144 20.35 -1.29 -17.22
CA SER A 144 19.76 -1.77 -18.47
C SER A 144 18.73 -2.85 -18.18
N PRO A 145 17.63 -2.93 -18.95
CA PRO A 145 16.70 -4.05 -18.87
C PRO A 145 17.43 -5.32 -19.35
N SER A 146 18.33 -5.83 -18.52
CA SER A 146 18.97 -7.10 -18.76
C SER A 146 17.92 -8.18 -18.58
N GLY A 147 17.56 -8.76 -19.72
CA GLY A 147 16.91 -10.02 -19.95
C GLY A 147 16.05 -10.58 -18.84
N GLY A 148 14.78 -10.85 -19.18
CA GLY A 148 13.76 -11.58 -18.44
C GLY A 148 14.26 -12.16 -17.12
N ARG A 149 14.03 -11.44 -16.02
CA ARG A 149 14.15 -12.08 -14.71
C ARG A 149 13.08 -13.17 -14.66
N GLU A 150 13.53 -14.41 -14.93
CA GLU A 150 12.72 -15.57 -14.58
C GLU A 150 12.21 -15.34 -13.16
N ARG A 151 10.91 -15.51 -12.96
CA ARG A 151 10.31 -15.57 -11.62
C ARG A 151 11.21 -16.49 -10.79
N LYS A 152 12.03 -15.90 -9.90
CA LYS A 152 12.64 -16.74 -8.85
C LYS A 152 11.48 -17.52 -8.25
N PRO A 153 11.54 -18.87 -8.22
CA PRO A 153 10.47 -19.64 -7.61
C PRO A 153 10.24 -19.06 -6.22
N GLU A 154 8.97 -18.84 -5.88
CA GLU A 154 8.59 -18.29 -4.58
C GLU A 154 9.42 -18.99 -3.51
N SER A 155 10.19 -18.23 -2.73
CA SER A 155 11.05 -18.78 -1.72
C SER A 155 10.19 -19.68 -0.83
N ARG A 156 10.60 -20.94 -0.62
CA ARG A 156 9.90 -21.86 0.31
C ARG A 156 9.68 -21.21 1.67
N MET A 157 10.55 -20.27 2.03
CA MET A 157 10.45 -19.48 3.26
C MET A 157 9.24 -18.56 3.22
N LEU A 158 9.03 -17.80 2.14
CA LEU A 158 7.85 -16.91 1.98
C LEU A 158 6.55 -17.71 1.97
N GLY A 159 6.52 -18.88 1.33
CA GLY A 159 5.36 -19.77 1.39
C GLY A 159 5.03 -20.21 2.83
N ARG A 160 6.05 -20.51 3.65
CA ARG A 160 5.87 -20.85 5.07
C ARG A 160 5.40 -19.65 5.89
N ILE A 161 5.94 -18.48 5.66
CA ILE A 161 5.52 -17.23 6.30
C ILE A 161 4.04 -16.95 5.99
N ARG A 162 3.62 -17.01 4.73
CA ARG A 162 2.21 -16.85 4.33
C ARG A 162 1.29 -17.86 5.01
N ALA A 163 1.68 -19.12 5.08
CA ALA A 163 0.88 -20.16 5.75
C ALA A 163 0.72 -19.88 7.26
N LEU A 164 1.77 -19.39 7.92
CA LEU A 164 1.69 -19.00 9.34
C LEU A 164 0.77 -17.81 9.55
N LEU A 165 0.90 -16.78 8.72
CA LEU A 165 0.07 -15.56 8.81
C LEU A 165 -1.40 -15.86 8.48
N ALA A 166 -1.68 -16.64 7.44
CA ALA A 166 -3.04 -17.07 7.11
C ALA A 166 -3.69 -17.87 8.26
N LYS A 167 -2.91 -18.69 8.94
CA LYS A 167 -3.39 -19.41 10.13
C LYS A 167 -3.61 -18.45 11.29
N ALA A 168 -2.76 -17.43 11.48
CA ALA A 168 -2.93 -16.41 12.50
C ALA A 168 -4.21 -15.56 12.30
N GLU A 169 -4.58 -15.31 11.05
CA GLU A 169 -5.80 -14.59 10.70
C GLU A 169 -7.07 -15.43 10.89
N ALA A 170 -6.97 -16.75 10.67
CA ALA A 170 -8.10 -17.67 10.72
C ALA A 170 -8.42 -18.17 12.12
N THR A 171 -7.47 -18.10 13.08
CA THR A 171 -7.72 -18.61 14.45
C THR A 171 -8.58 -17.63 15.24
N GLY A 172 -9.54 -18.18 16.00
CA GLY A 172 -10.32 -17.40 16.96
C GLY A 172 -9.62 -17.20 18.32
N PHE A 173 -8.37 -17.69 18.46
CA PHE A 173 -7.59 -17.60 19.69
C PHE A 173 -6.47 -16.57 19.53
N PRO A 174 -6.55 -15.41 20.21
CA PRO A 174 -5.53 -14.36 20.11
C PRO A 174 -4.11 -14.84 20.38
N GLU A 175 -3.96 -15.71 21.39
CA GLU A 175 -2.68 -16.30 21.77
C GLU A 175 -2.05 -17.16 20.66
N GLU A 176 -2.86 -17.89 19.90
CA GLU A 176 -2.39 -18.70 18.78
C GLU A 176 -2.03 -17.79 17.59
N ALA A 177 -2.87 -16.78 17.30
CA ALA A 177 -2.62 -15.81 16.24
C ALA A 177 -1.25 -15.15 16.41
N GLU A 178 -0.91 -14.86 17.63
CA GLU A 178 0.35 -14.27 17.99
C GLU A 178 1.55 -15.21 17.87
N ALA A 179 1.47 -16.35 18.47
CA ALA A 179 2.57 -17.32 18.39
C ALA A 179 2.92 -17.59 16.91
N LEU A 180 1.90 -17.62 16.04
CA LEU A 180 2.06 -17.76 14.60
C LEU A 180 2.69 -16.51 13.96
N SER A 181 2.27 -15.31 14.37
CA SER A 181 2.85 -14.04 13.87
C SER A 181 4.29 -13.85 14.35
N ALA A 182 4.59 -14.18 15.61
CA ALA A 182 5.96 -14.14 16.15
C ALA A 182 6.86 -15.14 15.42
N LYS A 183 6.35 -16.35 15.10
CA LYS A 183 7.11 -17.33 14.32
C LYS A 183 7.33 -16.87 12.89
N ALA A 184 6.34 -16.20 12.28
CA ALA A 184 6.52 -15.59 10.97
C ALA A 184 7.62 -14.52 11.01
N GLN A 185 7.63 -13.65 12.01
CA GLN A 185 8.67 -12.62 12.21
C GLN A 185 10.06 -13.23 12.39
N GLU A 186 10.21 -14.27 13.19
CA GLU A 186 11.48 -15.01 13.34
C GLU A 186 11.99 -15.53 12.00
N LEU A 187 11.09 -16.11 11.19
CA LEU A 187 11.47 -16.62 9.86
C LEU A 187 11.84 -15.49 8.90
N MET A 188 11.17 -14.34 8.98
CA MET A 188 11.50 -13.14 8.19
C MET A 188 12.89 -12.63 8.55
N ALA A 189 13.18 -12.47 9.83
CA ALA A 189 14.50 -12.01 10.30
C ALA A 189 15.62 -12.98 9.87
N ARG A 190 15.42 -14.29 9.98
CA ARG A 190 16.38 -15.31 9.49
C ARG A 190 16.59 -15.20 7.98
N HIS A 191 15.52 -15.01 7.22
CA HIS A 191 15.63 -14.88 5.76
C HIS A 191 16.44 -13.63 5.36
N SER A 192 16.25 -12.51 6.04
CA SER A 192 17.04 -11.29 5.84
C SER A 192 18.52 -11.51 6.13
N VAL A 193 18.84 -12.23 7.21
CA VAL A 193 20.22 -12.62 7.57
C VAL A 193 20.84 -13.55 6.52
N ASP A 194 20.10 -14.56 6.07
CA ASP A 194 20.58 -15.50 5.02
C ASP A 194 20.86 -14.77 3.70
N GLU A 195 20.02 -13.83 3.31
CA GLU A 195 20.25 -13.01 2.10
C GLU A 195 21.44 -12.06 2.26
N ALA A 196 21.63 -11.47 3.44
CA ALA A 196 22.80 -10.66 3.73
C ALA A 196 24.09 -11.49 3.60
N LEU A 197 24.09 -12.73 4.08
CA LEU A 197 25.20 -13.67 3.96
C LEU A 197 25.51 -14.00 2.49
N LEU A 198 24.49 -14.29 1.69
CA LEU A 198 24.65 -14.58 0.26
C LEU A 198 25.21 -13.36 -0.50
N ALA A 199 24.76 -12.15 -0.17
CA ALA A 199 25.29 -10.93 -0.75
C ALA A 199 26.76 -10.70 -0.37
N ALA A 200 27.17 -11.01 0.86
CA ALA A 200 28.55 -10.91 1.32
C ALA A 200 29.48 -11.89 0.58
N GLN A 201 28.95 -13.02 0.13
CA GLN A 201 29.69 -14.05 -0.65
C GLN A 201 29.81 -13.73 -2.14
N GLY A 202 29.42 -12.53 -2.58
CA GLY A 202 29.56 -12.07 -3.97
C GLY A 202 28.40 -12.46 -4.90
N ALA A 203 27.31 -13.01 -4.40
CA ALA A 203 26.05 -13.05 -5.11
C ALA A 203 25.59 -11.61 -5.34
N VAL A 204 25.12 -11.28 -6.55
CA VAL A 204 24.81 -9.93 -7.05
C VAL A 204 24.26 -9.02 -5.95
N ALA A 205 25.01 -7.96 -5.64
CA ALA A 205 24.61 -6.95 -4.66
C ALA A 205 23.41 -6.17 -5.24
N GLU A 206 22.20 -6.58 -4.86
CA GLU A 206 21.00 -5.79 -5.13
C GLU A 206 20.98 -4.62 -4.14
N GLY A 207 20.75 -3.40 -4.64
CA GLY A 207 20.54 -2.24 -3.79
C GLY A 207 19.11 -2.21 -3.22
N PRO A 208 18.83 -1.34 -2.24
CA PRO A 208 17.49 -1.17 -1.73
C PRO A 208 16.54 -0.63 -2.79
N ASP A 209 15.34 -1.18 -2.84
CA ASP A 209 14.21 -0.77 -3.69
C ASP A 209 13.13 -0.08 -2.84
N ALA A 210 12.04 0.31 -3.47
CA ALA A 210 10.92 0.94 -2.80
C ALA A 210 9.59 0.42 -3.34
N VAL A 211 8.61 0.28 -2.44
CA VAL A 211 7.24 -0.11 -2.79
C VAL A 211 6.24 0.84 -2.12
N ARG A 212 5.12 1.13 -2.78
CA ARG A 212 4.00 1.83 -2.15
C ARG A 212 3.00 0.83 -1.61
N ILE A 213 2.68 0.97 -0.34
CA ILE A 213 1.68 0.18 0.36
C ILE A 213 0.53 1.11 0.72
N GLY A 214 -0.66 0.78 0.24
CA GLY A 214 -1.85 1.58 0.48
C GLY A 214 -2.31 1.52 1.92
N VAL A 215 -2.81 2.66 2.40
CA VAL A 215 -3.41 2.80 3.73
C VAL A 215 -4.79 3.41 3.56
N ASP A 216 -5.79 2.53 3.54
CA ASP A 216 -7.17 2.94 3.25
C ASP A 216 -7.87 3.53 4.48
N PRO A 217 -8.81 4.49 4.29
CA PRO A 217 -9.64 5.00 5.36
C PRO A 217 -10.51 3.88 5.99
N PRO A 218 -11.04 4.08 7.21
CA PRO A 218 -10.73 5.17 8.14
C PRO A 218 -9.45 4.91 8.96
N TYR A 219 -9.00 5.93 9.72
CA TYR A 219 -7.87 5.86 10.67
C TYR A 219 -6.49 5.68 10.02
N GLU A 220 -6.27 6.28 8.85
CA GLU A 220 -5.07 6.09 8.03
C GLU A 220 -3.78 6.37 8.80
N GLN A 221 -3.74 7.45 9.60
CA GLN A 221 -2.54 7.77 10.38
C GLN A 221 -2.15 6.66 11.36
N ALA A 222 -3.12 6.07 12.08
CA ALA A 222 -2.84 4.97 13.01
C ALA A 222 -2.37 3.70 12.27
N LYS A 223 -2.95 3.43 11.10
CA LYS A 223 -2.53 2.32 10.24
C LYS A 223 -1.15 2.55 9.62
N ALA A 224 -0.83 3.80 9.26
CA ALA A 224 0.51 4.16 8.77
C ALA A 224 1.57 3.99 9.87
N VAL A 225 1.24 4.29 11.13
CA VAL A 225 2.12 4.01 12.28
C VAL A 225 2.35 2.50 12.46
N LEU A 226 1.31 1.67 12.26
CA LEU A 226 1.48 0.20 12.26
C LEU A 226 2.43 -0.25 11.14
N LEU A 227 2.26 0.30 9.94
CA LEU A 227 3.15 -0.01 8.82
C LEU A 227 4.60 0.42 9.07
N ASP A 228 4.81 1.59 9.66
CA ASP A 228 6.13 2.08 10.05
C ASP A 228 6.79 1.17 11.10
N ALA A 229 6.03 0.74 12.11
CA ALA A 229 6.50 -0.19 13.12
C ALA A 229 6.92 -1.56 12.52
N VAL A 230 6.11 -2.09 11.60
CA VAL A 230 6.42 -3.34 10.87
C VAL A 230 7.65 -3.17 9.98
N ALA A 231 7.74 -2.06 9.24
CA ALA A 231 8.87 -1.74 8.37
C ALA A 231 10.17 -1.65 9.18
N SER A 232 10.16 -0.89 10.28
CA SER A 232 11.31 -0.71 11.15
C SER A 232 11.83 -2.01 11.77
N ALA A 233 10.91 -2.91 12.14
CA ALA A 233 11.28 -4.23 12.67
C ALA A 233 11.86 -5.19 11.62
N ASN A 234 11.75 -4.85 10.33
CA ASN A 234 12.25 -5.63 9.19
C ASN A 234 13.28 -4.86 8.34
N HIS A 235 14.11 -4.03 8.97
CA HIS A 235 15.20 -3.28 8.34
C HIS A 235 14.76 -2.38 7.17
N CYS A 236 13.49 -1.99 7.15
CA CYS A 236 12.89 -1.08 6.17
C CYS A 236 12.58 0.28 6.80
N ARG A 237 12.36 1.28 5.96
CA ARG A 237 11.90 2.62 6.35
C ARG A 237 10.61 2.95 5.62
N ALA A 238 9.62 3.47 6.33
CA ALA A 238 8.35 3.89 5.75
C ALA A 238 8.21 5.41 5.77
N VAL A 239 7.74 5.99 4.66
CA VAL A 239 7.41 7.41 4.54
C VAL A 239 5.95 7.54 4.17
N TRP A 240 5.15 8.11 5.08
CA TRP A 240 3.72 8.30 4.91
C TRP A 240 3.40 9.49 4.03
N ASN A 241 2.54 9.30 3.03
CA ASN A 241 1.97 10.36 2.21
C ASN A 241 0.47 10.48 2.48
N GLU A 242 0.11 11.43 3.36
CA GLU A 242 -1.27 11.65 3.79
C GLU A 242 -2.20 12.04 2.64
N ALA A 243 -1.71 12.87 1.71
CA ALA A 243 -2.51 13.35 0.59
C ALA A 243 -2.99 12.21 -0.32
N PHE A 244 -2.16 11.18 -0.52
CA PHE A 244 -2.46 10.10 -1.46
C PHE A 244 -2.83 8.77 -0.79
N GLY A 245 -2.79 8.70 0.54
CA GLY A 245 -3.23 7.52 1.29
C GLY A 245 -2.36 6.28 1.09
N PHE A 246 -1.04 6.45 0.97
CA PHE A 246 -0.08 5.34 0.94
C PHE A 246 1.20 5.68 1.71
N SER A 247 1.91 4.67 2.18
CA SER A 247 3.31 4.80 2.61
C SER A 247 4.24 4.22 1.54
N THR A 248 5.34 4.92 1.28
CA THR A 248 6.45 4.35 0.52
C THR A 248 7.39 3.66 1.51
N VAL A 249 7.55 2.36 1.34
CA VAL A 249 8.46 1.54 2.14
C VAL A 249 9.72 1.27 1.33
N VAL A 250 10.87 1.56 1.91
CA VAL A 250 12.20 1.39 1.31
C VAL A 250 12.94 0.29 2.06
N GLY A 251 13.50 -0.66 1.33
CA GLY A 251 14.20 -1.82 1.90
C GLY A 251 14.74 -2.74 0.81
N PHE A 252 15.30 -3.87 1.20
CA PHE A 252 15.68 -4.91 0.24
C PHE A 252 14.47 -5.75 -0.16
N ALA A 253 14.53 -6.40 -1.31
CA ALA A 253 13.36 -7.03 -1.94
C ALA A 253 12.65 -8.04 -1.02
N SER A 254 13.40 -8.91 -0.33
CA SER A 254 12.85 -9.87 0.63
C SER A 254 12.17 -9.23 1.83
N ASP A 255 12.80 -8.17 2.36
CA ASP A 255 12.29 -7.45 3.51
C ASP A 255 11.00 -6.69 3.15
N LEU A 256 10.92 -6.12 1.94
CA LEU A 256 9.72 -5.47 1.42
C LEU A 256 8.54 -6.43 1.29
N GLU A 257 8.75 -7.64 0.75
CA GLU A 257 7.70 -8.68 0.67
C GLU A 257 7.23 -9.11 2.06
N ALA A 258 8.17 -9.28 3.00
CA ALA A 258 7.87 -9.63 4.38
C ALA A 258 7.02 -8.54 5.07
N VAL A 259 7.40 -7.27 4.91
CA VAL A 259 6.67 -6.13 5.47
C VAL A 259 5.23 -6.08 4.95
N GLU A 260 5.01 -6.24 3.65
CA GLU A 260 3.67 -6.20 3.06
C GLU A 260 2.77 -7.31 3.60
N LEU A 261 3.29 -8.53 3.69
CA LEU A 261 2.55 -9.69 4.23
C LEU A 261 2.21 -9.50 5.71
N LEU A 262 3.21 -9.12 6.51
CA LEU A 262 3.04 -8.98 7.96
C LEU A 262 2.10 -7.81 8.30
N TYR A 263 2.26 -6.67 7.63
CA TYR A 263 1.38 -5.52 7.81
C TYR A 263 -0.08 -5.87 7.52
N THR A 264 -0.34 -6.53 6.40
CA THR A 264 -1.69 -6.94 6.02
C THR A 264 -2.31 -7.85 7.07
N SER A 265 -1.58 -8.86 7.51
CA SER A 265 -2.05 -9.79 8.54
C SER A 265 -2.32 -9.11 9.88
N LEU A 266 -1.39 -8.28 10.36
CA LEU A 266 -1.56 -7.53 11.61
C LEU A 266 -2.71 -6.53 11.53
N LEU A 267 -2.97 -5.93 10.37
CA LEU A 267 -4.10 -5.02 10.17
C LEU A 267 -5.45 -5.77 10.27
N VAL A 268 -5.53 -6.99 9.74
CA VAL A 268 -6.71 -7.86 9.87
C VAL A 268 -6.94 -8.20 11.34
N GLN A 269 -5.90 -8.65 12.05
CA GLN A 269 -5.95 -8.98 13.47
C GLN A 269 -6.35 -7.77 14.33
N ALA A 270 -5.72 -6.60 14.10
CA ALA A 270 -6.05 -5.35 14.81
C ALA A 270 -7.52 -4.95 14.62
N THR A 271 -8.04 -5.11 13.40
CA THR A 271 -9.43 -4.75 13.08
C THR A 271 -10.41 -5.68 13.76
N GLY A 272 -10.13 -6.98 13.81
CA GLY A 272 -10.89 -7.99 14.53
C GLY A 272 -10.94 -7.67 16.02
N ALA A 273 -9.78 -7.56 16.67
CA ALA A 273 -9.66 -7.25 18.10
C ALA A 273 -10.32 -5.90 18.47
N MET A 274 -10.18 -4.88 17.62
CA MET A 274 -10.85 -3.60 17.83
C MET A 274 -12.38 -3.74 17.81
N THR A 275 -12.91 -4.56 16.93
CA THR A 275 -14.35 -4.79 16.81
C THR A 275 -14.91 -5.52 18.03
N GLU A 276 -14.19 -6.50 18.54
CA GLU A 276 -14.52 -7.24 19.76
C GLU A 276 -14.46 -6.33 21.00
N ALA A 277 -13.38 -5.57 21.17
CA ALA A 277 -13.23 -4.61 22.25
C ALA A 277 -14.36 -3.56 22.24
N GLU A 278 -14.74 -3.07 21.06
CA GLU A 278 -15.86 -2.13 20.92
C GLU A 278 -17.21 -2.77 21.26
N ALA A 279 -17.42 -4.03 20.93
CA ALA A 279 -18.63 -4.76 21.32
C ALA A 279 -18.73 -4.91 22.84
N ALA A 280 -17.63 -5.25 23.51
CA ALA A 280 -17.55 -5.34 24.97
C ALA A 280 -17.83 -3.97 25.65
N GLN A 281 -17.27 -2.88 25.13
CA GLN A 281 -17.54 -1.52 25.63
C GLN A 281 -19.01 -1.12 25.47
N ARG A 282 -19.67 -1.51 24.38
CA ARG A 282 -21.11 -1.26 24.17
C ARG A 282 -21.96 -2.02 25.16
N ALA A 283 -21.65 -3.28 25.47
CA ALA A 283 -22.34 -4.06 26.48
C ALA A 283 -22.22 -3.39 27.86
N GLY A 284 -21.15 -2.67 28.15
CA GLY A 284 -20.94 -1.85 29.35
C GLY A 284 -21.60 -0.45 29.28
N GLY A 285 -22.44 -0.16 28.29
CA GLY A 285 -23.19 1.11 28.17
C GLY A 285 -22.42 2.29 27.55
N ARG A 286 -21.21 2.11 27.08
CA ARG A 286 -20.44 3.17 26.38
C ARG A 286 -20.90 3.36 24.95
N LYS A 287 -20.92 4.62 24.50
CA LYS A 287 -21.18 4.94 23.09
C LYS A 287 -19.93 4.69 22.26
N ARG A 288 -20.11 4.18 21.04
CA ARG A 288 -19.08 4.06 20.02
C ARG A 288 -18.46 5.42 19.69
N THR A 289 -17.15 5.57 19.81
CA THR A 289 -16.47 6.81 19.50
C THR A 289 -15.34 6.60 18.47
N LYS A 290 -15.18 7.57 17.57
CA LYS A 290 -14.08 7.60 16.61
C LYS A 290 -12.72 7.61 17.34
N THR A 291 -12.65 8.32 18.46
CA THR A 291 -11.45 8.44 19.30
C THR A 291 -11.04 7.11 19.94
N PHE A 292 -12.01 6.27 20.38
CA PHE A 292 -11.71 4.93 20.90
C PHE A 292 -10.94 4.10 19.86
N ARG A 293 -11.48 3.99 18.65
CA ARG A 293 -10.86 3.20 17.57
C ARG A 293 -9.49 3.72 17.17
N GLN A 294 -9.33 5.03 17.12
CA GLN A 294 -8.04 5.64 16.79
C GLN A 294 -7.01 5.40 17.88
N SER A 295 -7.39 5.53 19.15
CA SER A 295 -6.53 5.24 20.29
C SER A 295 -6.16 3.76 20.36
N PHE A 296 -7.14 2.87 20.10
CA PHE A 296 -6.91 1.43 20.04
C PHE A 296 -5.85 1.07 18.98
N LEU A 297 -6.02 1.51 17.73
CA LEU A 297 -5.09 1.20 16.65
C LEU A 297 -3.69 1.80 16.90
N ALA A 298 -3.62 2.98 17.50
CA ALA A 298 -2.35 3.61 17.86
C ALA A 298 -1.58 2.82 18.92
N ALA A 299 -2.29 2.39 19.98
CA ALA A 299 -1.70 1.59 21.04
C ALA A 299 -1.29 0.20 20.54
N TYR A 300 -2.14 -0.43 19.74
CA TYR A 300 -1.83 -1.70 19.08
C TYR A 300 -0.57 -1.60 18.23
N ALA A 301 -0.47 -0.58 17.37
CA ALA A 301 0.70 -0.35 16.52
C ALA A 301 1.99 -0.18 17.34
N HIS A 302 1.93 0.65 18.39
CA HIS A 302 3.07 0.86 19.27
C HIS A 302 3.54 -0.43 19.95
N ARG A 303 2.60 -1.18 20.52
CA ARG A 303 2.92 -2.41 21.26
C ARG A 303 3.41 -3.53 20.34
N VAL A 304 2.79 -3.70 19.19
CA VAL A 304 3.25 -4.64 18.16
C VAL A 304 4.67 -4.30 17.72
N GLY A 305 4.97 -3.02 17.47
CA GLY A 305 6.32 -2.58 17.08
C GLY A 305 7.39 -2.97 18.08
N VAL A 306 7.16 -2.74 19.38
CA VAL A 306 8.08 -3.14 20.46
C VAL A 306 8.34 -4.65 20.43
N ARG A 307 7.33 -5.44 20.15
CA ARG A 307 7.39 -6.90 20.15
C ARG A 307 8.07 -7.48 18.94
N LEU A 308 7.77 -6.94 17.77
CA LEU A 308 8.43 -7.35 16.53
C LEU A 308 9.94 -7.07 16.62
N ALA A 309 10.32 -5.92 17.17
CA ALA A 309 11.72 -5.58 17.41
C ALA A 309 12.39 -6.56 18.38
N ALA A 310 11.69 -6.94 19.47
CA ALA A 310 12.20 -7.94 20.40
C ALA A 310 12.37 -9.32 19.77
N ALA A 311 11.39 -9.77 18.97
CA ALA A 311 11.45 -11.05 18.25
C ALA A 311 12.58 -11.08 17.21
N ALA A 312 12.81 -9.97 16.51
CA ALA A 312 13.91 -9.85 15.56
C ALA A 312 15.28 -9.90 16.27
N ALA A 313 15.40 -9.27 17.44
CA ALA A 313 16.64 -9.28 18.24
C ALA A 313 17.00 -10.66 18.83
N GLU A 314 16.04 -11.59 18.94
CA GLU A 314 16.29 -12.95 19.41
C GLU A 314 16.97 -13.84 18.34
N VAL A 315 16.99 -13.41 17.08
CA VAL A 315 17.64 -14.18 15.99
C VAL A 315 19.15 -14.05 16.11
N PRO A 316 19.90 -15.16 16.27
CA PRO A 316 21.36 -15.11 16.35
C PRO A 316 21.95 -14.61 15.04
N VAL A 317 22.79 -13.60 15.12
CA VAL A 317 23.56 -13.06 14.00
C VAL A 317 25.05 -13.26 14.30
N GLY A 318 25.77 -13.88 13.34
CA GLY A 318 27.24 -14.01 13.47
C GLY A 318 27.90 -12.63 13.45
N GLU A 319 28.95 -12.47 14.26
CA GLU A 319 29.68 -11.20 14.37
C GLU A 319 30.20 -10.71 13.00
N GLU A 320 30.54 -11.62 12.12
CA GLU A 320 31.00 -11.36 10.75
C GLU A 320 29.92 -10.70 9.84
N LEU A 321 28.64 -10.84 10.19
CA LEU A 321 27.54 -10.26 9.42
C LEU A 321 27.11 -8.89 9.92
N LEU A 322 27.48 -8.48 11.10
CA LEU A 322 27.12 -7.17 11.68
C LEU A 322 27.51 -6.00 10.74
N PRO A 323 28.74 -5.97 10.15
CA PRO A 323 29.09 -4.91 9.21
C PRO A 323 28.24 -4.92 7.94
N VAL A 324 27.82 -6.10 7.47
CA VAL A 324 26.97 -6.23 6.27
C VAL A 324 25.57 -5.69 6.54
N LEU A 325 24.98 -6.04 7.68
CA LEU A 325 23.66 -5.53 8.08
C LEU A 325 23.69 -4.02 8.29
N ALA A 326 24.73 -3.50 8.96
CA ALA A 326 24.92 -2.06 9.12
C ALA A 326 25.07 -1.32 7.77
N SER A 327 25.80 -1.91 6.82
CA SER A 327 25.91 -1.36 5.46
C SER A 327 24.56 -1.35 4.73
N ARG A 328 23.74 -2.39 4.88
CA ARG A 328 22.38 -2.43 4.32
C ARG A 328 21.48 -1.35 4.92
N GLU A 329 21.56 -1.11 6.23
CA GLU A 329 20.79 -0.07 6.91
C GLU A 329 21.18 1.33 6.41
N VAL A 330 22.47 1.60 6.25
CA VAL A 330 22.99 2.84 5.66
C VAL A 330 22.46 3.02 4.24
N ALA A 331 22.52 1.97 3.39
CA ALA A 331 22.02 2.02 2.02
C ALA A 331 20.52 2.32 1.95
N VAL A 332 19.72 1.76 2.85
CA VAL A 332 18.29 2.06 2.98
C VAL A 332 18.08 3.53 3.36
N GLY A 333 18.83 4.04 4.35
CA GLY A 333 18.79 5.45 4.76
C GLY A 333 19.10 6.40 3.61
N GLU A 334 20.20 6.18 2.91
CA GLU A 334 20.59 6.97 1.73
C GLU A 334 19.54 6.92 0.60
N ARG A 335 18.88 5.77 0.43
CA ARG A 335 17.80 5.65 -0.57
C ARG A 335 16.58 6.47 -0.16
N VAL A 336 16.22 6.47 1.12
CA VAL A 336 15.13 7.30 1.66
C VAL A 336 15.44 8.78 1.48
N GLU A 337 16.64 9.23 1.82
CA GLU A 337 17.05 10.64 1.68
C GLU A 337 17.02 11.10 0.22
N ARG A 338 17.42 10.23 -0.72
CA ARG A 338 17.33 10.53 -2.17
C ARG A 338 15.90 10.63 -2.67
N LEU A 339 15.01 9.74 -2.20
CA LEU A 339 13.60 9.75 -2.60
C LEU A 339 12.82 10.88 -1.92
N PHE A 340 13.18 11.20 -0.68
CA PHE A 340 12.45 12.14 0.17
C PHE A 340 13.42 13.10 0.86
N PRO A 341 13.96 14.08 0.12
CA PRO A 341 14.94 15.04 0.67
C PRO A 341 14.34 15.94 1.76
N SER A 342 13.02 16.00 1.84
CA SER A 342 12.29 16.77 2.85
C SER A 342 11.16 15.93 3.44
N THR A 343 11.33 15.50 4.68
CA THR A 343 10.28 14.82 5.47
C THR A 343 9.95 15.66 6.70
N ALA A 344 8.69 15.61 7.13
CA ALA A 344 8.25 16.22 8.37
C ALA A 344 7.78 15.14 9.36
N THR A 345 8.17 15.29 10.61
CA THR A 345 7.64 14.44 11.67
C THR A 345 6.22 14.86 12.01
N THR A 346 5.27 13.95 11.80
CA THR A 346 3.85 14.20 12.09
C THR A 346 3.48 13.54 13.41
N ARG A 347 2.86 14.31 14.31
CA ARG A 347 2.29 13.73 15.55
C ARG A 347 0.95 13.08 15.24
N LEU A 348 0.75 11.88 15.76
CA LEU A 348 -0.54 11.18 15.68
C LEU A 348 -1.61 11.98 16.44
N ARG A 349 -2.69 12.36 15.74
CA ARG A 349 -3.78 13.17 16.31
C ARG A 349 -4.93 12.27 16.75
N GLY A 350 -5.74 12.75 17.71
CA GLY A 350 -6.96 12.06 18.14
C GLY A 350 -6.77 10.82 19.02
N VAL A 351 -5.57 10.65 19.58
CA VAL A 351 -5.27 9.60 20.56
C VAL A 351 -5.48 10.20 21.94
N SER A 352 -6.72 10.21 22.43
CA SER A 352 -7.10 10.80 23.72
C SER A 352 -8.05 9.91 24.51
N ASP A 353 -8.48 8.77 23.98
CA ASP A 353 -9.34 7.82 24.67
C ASP A 353 -8.48 6.80 25.42
N VAL A 354 -8.47 6.92 26.76
CA VAL A 354 -7.65 6.06 27.64
C VAL A 354 -8.09 4.60 27.54
N ALA A 355 -9.41 4.34 27.49
CA ALA A 355 -9.90 2.98 27.39
C ALA A 355 -9.55 2.35 26.02
N GLY A 356 -9.61 3.14 24.93
CA GLY A 356 -9.17 2.67 23.63
C GLY A 356 -7.69 2.36 23.61
N TRP A 357 -6.86 3.16 24.29
CA TRP A 357 -5.43 2.92 24.43
C TRP A 357 -5.13 1.65 25.23
N GLU A 358 -5.76 1.49 26.41
CA GLU A 358 -5.58 0.32 27.25
C GLU A 358 -6.02 -0.97 26.55
N GLU A 359 -7.17 -0.97 25.90
CA GLU A 359 -7.67 -2.12 25.12
C GLU A 359 -6.77 -2.45 23.92
N GLY A 360 -6.28 -1.45 23.21
CA GLY A 360 -5.34 -1.66 22.10
C GLY A 360 -4.00 -2.22 22.56
N ALA A 361 -3.46 -1.73 23.66
CA ALA A 361 -2.25 -2.26 24.28
C ALA A 361 -2.46 -3.69 24.79
N ARG A 362 -3.61 -3.97 25.44
CA ARG A 362 -3.99 -5.29 25.92
C ARG A 362 -4.14 -6.29 24.76
N ALA A 363 -4.85 -5.93 23.71
CA ALA A 363 -5.00 -6.78 22.52
C ALA A 363 -3.66 -7.15 21.90
N ALA A 364 -2.72 -6.20 21.89
CA ALA A 364 -1.36 -6.46 21.46
C ALA A 364 -0.55 -7.28 22.48
N GLU A 365 -0.84 -7.25 23.78
CA GLU A 365 -0.20 -8.05 24.83
C GLU A 365 -0.75 -9.45 24.94
N GLU A 366 -2.06 -9.61 24.89
CA GLU A 366 -2.73 -10.91 24.92
C GLU A 366 -2.26 -11.77 23.77
N ALA A 367 -2.00 -11.10 22.66
CA ALA A 367 -1.25 -11.66 21.59
C ALA A 367 0.20 -12.15 21.95
N VAL A 368 0.78 -12.08 23.22
CA VAL A 368 2.19 -12.44 23.54
C VAL A 368 2.39 -13.38 24.75
N THR A 369 1.58 -13.28 25.76
CA THR A 369 1.96 -13.85 27.07
C THR A 369 1.91 -15.36 27.18
N ALA A 370 1.34 -16.07 26.21
CA ALA A 370 1.15 -17.51 26.25
C ALA A 370 2.41 -18.35 26.05
N THR A 371 3.48 -17.80 25.52
CA THR A 371 4.69 -18.59 25.18
C THR A 371 5.53 -18.97 26.41
N ARG A 372 5.46 -18.22 27.50
CA ARG A 372 6.25 -18.48 28.72
C ARG A 372 5.67 -19.53 29.68
N GLY A 373 4.39 -19.88 29.56
CA GLY A 373 3.70 -20.71 30.54
C GLY A 373 3.73 -22.23 30.30
N ARG A 374 4.07 -22.72 29.12
CA ARG A 374 3.84 -24.12 28.73
C ARG A 374 5.06 -25.01 28.57
N LEU A 375 6.27 -24.48 28.68
CA LEU A 375 7.51 -25.31 28.65
C LEU A 375 7.94 -25.84 30.03
N GLY A 376 7.18 -25.60 31.07
CA GLY A 376 7.54 -25.88 32.48
C GLY A 376 6.83 -27.06 33.14
N ARG A 377 6.06 -27.89 32.47
CA ARG A 377 5.44 -29.10 33.14
C ARG A 377 5.22 -30.26 32.18
N ARG A 378 6.25 -31.08 31.97
CA ARG A 378 6.13 -32.57 31.89
C ARG A 378 7.32 -33.18 32.62
N ARG A 379 7.03 -33.64 33.80
CA ARG A 379 7.71 -34.78 34.42
C ARG A 379 6.89 -36.02 34.15
#